data_4f8764111906b12b049654527c2eca15
#
_entry.id   4f8764111906b12b049654527c2eca15
#
_cell.length_a   1.000
_cell.length_b   1.000
_cell.length_c   1.000
_cell.angle_alpha   90.00
_cell.angle_beta   90.00
_cell.angle_gamma   90.00
#
_symmetry.space_group_name_H-M   'P 1'
#
loop_
_entity.id
_entity.type
_entity.pdbx_description
1 polymer ?
#
loop_
_entity_poly.entity_id
_entity_poly.type
_entity_poly.pdbx_seq_one_letter_code
_entity_poly.pdbx_strand_id
1 'polypeptide(L)'
;FIYILYTNEGGEEITEEVLEEPRTPLQSVPWIVGGLFLVVVGGQVMVTNGVAIAQLLGVPEYLIGLLTGLGTTVPEVVVAGIAAYEGRGGISVGSLLGSNITDPVFSLGVGAVFFDVVVDDPAAMGPSLLYMVGVSIAVLGLFYWRRGIDRRAAVVCLLLYLPTFLVV
;
A
#
# COMPACT_ATOMS: atom_id res chain seq x y z
N PHE A 1 -12.60 1.32 -8.52
CA PHE A 1 -12.45 0.13 -9.36
C PHE A 1 -13.69 -0.09 -10.24
N ILE A 2 -14.90 -0.24 -9.68
CA ILE A 2 -16.15 -0.41 -10.43
C ILE A 2 -16.42 0.75 -11.40
N TYR A 3 -16.13 1.99 -11.02
CA TYR A 3 -16.27 3.14 -11.90
C TYR A 3 -15.29 3.11 -13.08
N ILE A 4 -14.04 2.70 -12.86
CA ILE A 4 -13.02 2.53 -13.91
C ILE A 4 -13.42 1.41 -14.89
N LEU A 5 -13.95 0.28 -14.37
CA LEU A 5 -14.50 -0.78 -15.20
C LEU A 5 -15.73 -0.34 -16.02
N TYR A 6 -16.51 0.59 -15.48
CA TYR A 6 -17.71 1.09 -16.16
C TYR A 6 -17.38 2.12 -17.26
N THR A 7 -16.33 2.93 -17.07
CA THR A 7 -15.92 3.95 -18.07
C THR A 7 -15.01 3.42 -19.16
N ASN A 8 -14.50 2.19 -19.03
CA ASN A 8 -13.60 1.51 -19.99
C ASN A 8 -12.28 2.28 -20.31
N GLU A 9 -11.99 3.36 -19.59
CA GLU A 9 -10.84 4.22 -19.86
C GLU A 9 -9.49 3.65 -19.36
N GLY A 10 -9.53 2.64 -18.48
CA GLY A 10 -8.30 2.01 -17.96
C GLY A 10 -8.08 0.57 -18.44
N GLY A 11 -9.10 -0.05 -19.02
CA GLY A 11 -9.04 -1.46 -19.43
C GLY A 11 -8.27 -1.68 -20.72
N GLU A 12 -8.37 -0.76 -21.67
CA GLU A 12 -7.72 -0.87 -22.97
C GLU A 12 -6.19 -0.70 -22.86
N GLU A 13 -5.72 0.28 -22.08
CA GLU A 13 -4.27 0.49 -21.86
C GLU A 13 -3.58 -0.71 -21.17
N ILE A 14 -4.24 -1.30 -20.15
CA ILE A 14 -3.69 -2.49 -19.47
C ILE A 14 -3.67 -3.70 -20.42
N THR A 15 -4.65 -3.79 -21.30
CA THR A 15 -4.77 -4.92 -22.22
C THR A 15 -3.69 -4.87 -23.30
N GLU A 16 -3.35 -3.70 -23.85
CA GLU A 16 -2.30 -3.56 -24.85
C GLU A 16 -0.91 -3.88 -24.29
N GLU A 17 -0.58 -3.39 -23.08
CA GLU A 17 0.73 -3.64 -22.45
C GLU A 17 0.92 -5.10 -22.06
N VAL A 18 -0.15 -5.80 -21.65
CA VAL A 18 -0.10 -7.23 -21.32
C VAL A 18 -0.04 -8.12 -22.56
N LEU A 19 -0.50 -7.62 -23.72
CA LEU A 19 -0.55 -8.41 -24.98
C LEU A 19 0.74 -8.32 -25.80
N GLU A 20 1.70 -7.45 -25.48
CA GLU A 20 2.94 -7.32 -26.27
C GLU A 20 3.86 -8.56 -26.23
N GLU A 21 3.77 -9.41 -25.20
CA GLU A 21 4.36 -10.76 -25.21
C GLU A 21 3.46 -11.79 -24.50
N PRO A 22 2.54 -12.45 -25.18
CA PRO A 22 1.68 -13.45 -24.56
C PRO A 22 2.49 -14.70 -24.19
N ARG A 23 2.98 -14.76 -22.94
CA ARG A 23 3.48 -16.02 -22.38
C ARG A 23 2.31 -16.98 -22.22
N THR A 24 2.51 -18.22 -22.58
CA THR A 24 1.47 -19.23 -22.32
C THR A 24 1.24 -19.34 -20.81
N PRO A 25 0.01 -19.57 -20.33
CA PRO A 25 -0.29 -19.69 -18.90
C PRO A 25 0.64 -20.67 -18.18
N LEU A 26 1.02 -21.76 -18.84
CA LEU A 26 1.91 -22.77 -18.30
C LEU A 26 3.35 -22.27 -18.09
N GLN A 27 3.83 -21.36 -18.93
CA GLN A 27 5.14 -20.72 -18.79
C GLN A 27 5.16 -19.64 -17.68
N SER A 28 4.00 -19.06 -17.37
CA SER A 28 3.88 -18.03 -16.32
C SER A 28 3.79 -18.63 -14.92
N VAL A 29 3.26 -19.84 -14.75
CA VAL A 29 3.08 -20.49 -13.45
C VAL A 29 4.38 -20.59 -12.64
N PRO A 30 5.54 -21.05 -13.16
CA PRO A 30 6.78 -21.12 -12.38
C PRO A 30 7.25 -19.74 -11.89
N TRP A 31 7.06 -18.70 -12.69
CA TRP A 31 7.43 -17.33 -12.33
C TRP A 31 6.53 -16.77 -11.23
N ILE A 32 5.22 -17.04 -11.31
CA ILE A 32 4.26 -16.63 -10.29
C ILE A 32 4.55 -17.36 -8.97
N VAL A 33 4.72 -18.69 -9.01
CA VAL A 33 5.01 -19.49 -7.82
C VAL A 33 6.35 -19.11 -7.22
N GLY A 34 7.39 -18.98 -8.04
CA GLY A 34 8.72 -18.56 -7.61
C GLY A 34 8.73 -17.15 -7.02
N GLY A 35 8.04 -16.21 -7.66
CA GLY A 35 7.88 -14.85 -7.15
C GLY A 35 7.14 -14.81 -5.82
N LEU A 36 6.03 -15.54 -5.71
CA LEU A 36 5.27 -15.66 -4.46
C LEU A 36 6.11 -16.27 -3.33
N PHE A 37 6.85 -17.34 -3.62
CA PHE A 37 7.78 -17.95 -2.66
C PHE A 37 8.85 -16.95 -2.18
N LEU A 38 9.46 -16.19 -3.09
CA LEU A 38 10.45 -15.17 -2.76
C LEU A 38 9.85 -14.04 -1.91
N VAL A 39 8.62 -13.62 -2.19
CA VAL A 39 7.92 -12.61 -1.39
C VAL A 39 7.68 -13.13 0.04
N VAL A 40 7.20 -14.36 0.20
CA VAL A 40 6.96 -14.96 1.53
C VAL A 40 8.26 -15.11 2.31
N VAL A 41 9.28 -15.69 1.71
CA VAL A 41 10.58 -15.88 2.37
C VAL A 41 11.27 -14.55 2.66
N GLY A 42 11.26 -13.62 1.70
CA GLY A 42 11.81 -12.27 1.87
C GLY A 42 11.10 -11.48 2.96
N GLY A 43 9.78 -11.54 2.99
CA GLY A 43 8.97 -10.92 4.04
C GLY A 43 9.30 -11.50 5.42
N GLN A 44 9.40 -12.82 5.55
CA GLN A 44 9.76 -13.46 6.81
C GLN A 44 11.16 -13.04 7.29
N VAL A 45 12.16 -13.05 6.39
CA VAL A 45 13.53 -12.63 6.69
C VAL A 45 13.57 -11.16 7.11
N MET A 46 12.85 -10.29 6.39
CA MET A 46 12.78 -8.87 6.70
C MET A 46 12.16 -8.60 8.06
N VAL A 47 11.01 -9.22 8.37
CA VAL A 47 10.33 -9.04 9.66
C VAL A 47 11.19 -9.57 10.80
N THR A 48 11.68 -10.81 10.71
CA THR A 48 12.45 -11.45 11.79
C THR A 48 13.74 -10.69 12.10
N ASN A 49 14.51 -10.33 11.07
CA ASN A 49 15.79 -9.64 11.29
C ASN A 49 15.58 -8.14 11.57
N GLY A 50 14.59 -7.51 10.97
CA GLY A 50 14.25 -6.10 11.23
C GLY A 50 13.82 -5.89 12.67
N VAL A 51 12.96 -6.75 13.21
CA VAL A 51 12.54 -6.73 14.61
C VAL A 51 13.74 -6.95 15.54
N ALA A 52 14.59 -7.97 15.26
CA ALA A 52 15.76 -8.27 16.07
C ALA A 52 16.77 -7.10 16.12
N ILE A 53 17.05 -6.47 14.97
CA ILE A 53 17.94 -5.30 14.89
C ILE A 53 17.34 -4.13 15.67
N ALA A 54 16.05 -3.86 15.51
CA ALA A 54 15.39 -2.75 16.16
C ALA A 54 15.37 -2.92 17.69
N GLN A 55 15.12 -4.13 18.17
CA GLN A 55 15.22 -4.44 19.61
C GLN A 55 16.64 -4.24 20.16
N LEU A 56 17.68 -4.66 19.41
CA LEU A 56 19.07 -4.41 19.79
C LEU A 56 19.43 -2.92 19.86
N LEU A 57 18.80 -2.12 19.02
CA LEU A 57 18.99 -0.66 19.00
C LEU A 57 18.08 0.09 20.00
N GLY A 58 17.23 -0.62 20.76
CA GLY A 58 16.29 -0.04 21.69
C GLY A 58 15.17 0.75 21.01
N VAL A 59 14.84 0.43 19.75
CA VAL A 59 13.75 1.06 19.02
C VAL A 59 12.42 0.52 19.53
N PRO A 60 11.45 1.38 19.91
CA PRO A 60 10.12 0.96 20.33
C PRO A 60 9.40 0.13 19.26
N GLU A 61 8.61 -0.86 19.66
CA GLU A 61 7.94 -1.81 18.74
C GLU A 61 7.02 -1.11 17.73
N TYR A 62 6.34 -0.05 18.15
CA TYR A 62 5.49 0.72 17.25
C TYR A 62 6.26 1.37 16.09
N LEU A 63 7.49 1.84 16.34
CA LEU A 63 8.35 2.38 15.28
C LEU A 63 8.82 1.29 14.30
N ILE A 64 9.02 0.08 14.80
CA ILE A 64 9.34 -1.08 13.97
C ILE A 64 8.17 -1.35 12.99
N GLY A 65 6.94 -1.37 13.52
CA GLY A 65 5.73 -1.52 12.71
C GLY A 65 5.60 -0.43 11.65
N LEU A 66 5.84 0.83 12.03
CA LEU A 66 5.78 1.97 11.11
C LEU A 66 6.83 1.89 10.00
N LEU A 67 8.08 1.55 10.34
CA LEU A 67 9.16 1.41 9.37
C LEU A 67 8.95 0.20 8.44
N THR A 68 8.41 -0.89 8.98
CA THR A 68 8.04 -2.06 8.20
C THR A 68 6.91 -1.72 7.23
N GLY A 69 5.89 -1.01 7.69
CA GLY A 69 4.80 -0.50 6.86
C GLY A 69 5.30 0.38 5.72
N LEU A 70 6.22 1.31 6.01
CA LEU A 70 6.89 2.11 4.97
C LEU A 70 7.61 1.24 3.94
N GLY A 71 8.38 0.25 4.40
CA GLY A 71 9.14 -0.65 3.52
C GLY A 71 8.22 -1.46 2.59
N THR A 72 7.09 -1.94 3.08
CA THR A 72 6.12 -2.69 2.29
C THR A 72 5.34 -1.83 1.31
N THR A 73 5.25 -0.52 1.54
CA THR A 73 4.57 0.44 0.64
C THR A 73 5.47 0.95 -0.49
N VAL A 74 6.79 0.71 -0.44
CA VAL A 74 7.71 1.16 -1.49
C VAL A 74 7.33 0.65 -2.90
N PRO A 75 6.97 -0.63 -3.11
CA PRO A 75 6.54 -1.11 -4.42
C PRO A 75 5.34 -0.32 -4.98
N GLU A 76 4.33 -0.05 -4.16
CA GLU A 76 3.14 0.71 -4.55
C GLU A 76 3.50 2.14 -4.94
N VAL A 77 4.40 2.78 -4.17
CA VAL A 77 4.88 4.14 -4.50
C VAL A 77 5.62 4.15 -5.83
N VAL A 78 6.45 3.14 -6.10
CA VAL A 78 7.18 3.03 -7.37
C VAL A 78 6.21 2.82 -8.54
N VAL A 79 5.27 1.87 -8.42
CA VAL A 79 4.27 1.60 -9.47
C VAL A 79 3.41 2.84 -9.72
N ALA A 80 2.86 3.46 -8.66
CA ALA A 80 2.06 4.66 -8.79
C ALA A 80 2.86 5.83 -9.37
N GLY A 81 4.14 5.96 -9.00
CA GLY A 81 5.04 7.01 -9.50
C GLY A 81 5.37 6.84 -10.98
N ILE A 82 5.67 5.62 -11.43
CA ILE A 82 5.92 5.32 -12.84
C ILE A 82 4.65 5.59 -13.66
N ALA A 83 3.51 5.07 -13.23
CA ALA A 83 2.23 5.30 -13.90
C ALA A 83 1.87 6.79 -14.01
N ALA A 84 2.13 7.58 -12.96
CA ALA A 84 1.95 9.03 -12.99
C ALA A 84 2.91 9.72 -13.98
N TYR A 85 4.17 9.27 -14.02
CA TYR A 85 5.18 9.79 -14.95
C TYR A 85 4.81 9.52 -16.41
N GLU A 86 4.25 8.37 -16.69
CA GLU A 86 3.76 7.96 -18.03
C GLU A 86 2.40 8.57 -18.39
N GLY A 87 1.81 9.42 -17.53
CA GLY A 87 0.52 10.05 -17.75
C GLY A 87 -0.69 9.15 -17.47
N ARG A 88 -0.47 7.95 -16.92
CA ARG A 88 -1.50 6.94 -16.58
C ARG A 88 -2.08 7.21 -15.18
N GLY A 89 -2.66 8.38 -14.98
CA GLY A 89 -3.16 8.81 -13.67
C GLY A 89 -4.19 7.87 -13.04
N GLY A 90 -5.01 7.20 -13.85
CA GLY A 90 -5.98 6.20 -13.37
C GLY A 90 -5.31 4.99 -12.70
N ILE A 91 -4.22 4.47 -13.27
CA ILE A 91 -3.44 3.37 -12.69
C ILE A 91 -2.76 3.82 -11.41
N SER A 92 -2.15 5.02 -11.41
CA SER A 92 -1.49 5.58 -10.23
C SER A 92 -2.45 5.71 -9.04
N VAL A 93 -3.61 6.33 -9.25
CA VAL A 93 -4.63 6.51 -8.20
C VAL A 93 -5.25 5.16 -7.80
N GLY A 94 -5.54 4.30 -8.78
CA GLY A 94 -6.12 2.97 -8.55
C GLY A 94 -5.21 2.08 -7.70
N SER A 95 -3.90 2.08 -7.94
CA SER A 95 -2.93 1.35 -7.13
C SER A 95 -2.94 1.81 -5.67
N LEU A 96 -2.86 3.12 -5.43
CA LEU A 96 -2.85 3.68 -4.08
C LEU A 96 -4.16 3.48 -3.31
N LEU A 97 -5.30 3.68 -3.96
CA LEU A 97 -6.61 3.44 -3.32
C LEU A 97 -6.88 1.95 -3.14
N GLY A 98 -6.40 1.13 -4.06
CA GLY A 98 -6.52 -0.33 -3.99
C GLY A 98 -5.82 -0.89 -2.76
N SER A 99 -4.55 -0.53 -2.53
CA SER A 99 -3.80 -0.98 -1.35
C SER A 99 -4.44 -0.52 -0.05
N ASN A 100 -4.93 0.71 0.04
CA ASN A 100 -5.65 1.21 1.21
C ASN A 100 -6.92 0.41 1.57
N ILE A 101 -7.52 -0.30 0.63
CA ILE A 101 -8.65 -1.19 0.87
C ILE A 101 -8.16 -2.62 1.11
N THR A 102 -7.22 -3.08 0.29
CA THR A 102 -6.74 -4.47 0.31
C THR A 102 -6.03 -4.79 1.62
N ASP A 103 -5.17 -3.90 2.10
CA ASP A 103 -4.38 -4.15 3.30
C ASP A 103 -5.24 -4.32 4.57
N PRO A 104 -6.14 -3.39 4.95
CA PRO A 104 -6.90 -3.55 6.16
C PRO A 104 -8.06 -4.55 6.04
N VAL A 105 -8.61 -4.79 4.84
CA VAL A 105 -9.78 -5.67 4.69
C VAL A 105 -9.36 -7.07 4.29
N PHE A 106 -8.56 -7.21 3.23
CA PHE A 106 -8.19 -8.52 2.70
C PHE A 106 -7.01 -9.11 3.46
N SER A 107 -5.89 -8.40 3.56
CA SER A 107 -4.66 -8.95 4.17
C SER A 107 -4.86 -9.23 5.66
N LEU A 108 -5.40 -8.27 6.42
CA LEU A 108 -5.71 -8.48 7.83
C LEU A 108 -6.82 -9.52 8.01
N GLY A 109 -7.86 -9.48 7.16
CA GLY A 109 -8.98 -10.43 7.21
C GLY A 109 -8.52 -11.87 6.97
N VAL A 110 -7.70 -12.11 5.95
CA VAL A 110 -7.12 -13.44 5.69
C VAL A 110 -6.21 -13.87 6.85
N GLY A 111 -5.37 -12.98 7.36
CA GLY A 111 -4.52 -13.27 8.52
C GLY A 111 -5.34 -13.70 9.73
N ALA A 112 -6.42 -12.99 10.03
CA ALA A 112 -7.31 -13.26 11.17
C ALA A 112 -8.10 -14.57 11.05
N VAL A 113 -8.29 -15.10 9.85
CA VAL A 113 -8.89 -16.43 9.66
C VAL A 113 -7.97 -17.55 10.17
N PHE A 114 -6.66 -17.38 10.04
CA PHE A 114 -5.68 -18.41 10.40
C PHE A 114 -5.02 -18.18 11.75
N PHE A 115 -4.95 -16.93 12.21
CA PHE A 115 -4.24 -16.53 13.43
C PHE A 115 -5.06 -15.49 14.19
N ASP A 116 -5.11 -15.62 15.52
CA ASP A 116 -5.74 -14.59 16.35
C ASP A 116 -4.92 -13.30 16.29
N VAL A 117 -5.55 -12.22 15.86
CA VAL A 117 -4.96 -10.88 15.84
C VAL A 117 -5.35 -10.18 17.14
N VAL A 118 -4.46 -10.18 18.12
CA VAL A 118 -4.69 -9.55 19.42
C VAL A 118 -4.10 -8.15 19.41
N VAL A 119 -4.86 -7.19 19.90
CA VAL A 119 -4.39 -5.83 20.14
C VAL A 119 -4.10 -5.68 21.62
N ASP A 120 -2.83 -5.60 21.99
CA ASP A 120 -2.40 -5.55 23.40
C ASP A 120 -2.83 -4.26 24.09
N ASP A 121 -2.81 -3.14 23.40
CA ASP A 121 -3.28 -1.83 23.93
C ASP A 121 -4.25 -1.14 22.94
N PRO A 122 -5.56 -1.41 23.04
CA PRO A 122 -6.56 -0.75 22.23
C PRO A 122 -6.66 0.77 22.46
N ALA A 123 -6.28 1.24 23.65
CA ALA A 123 -6.34 2.67 23.98
C ALA A 123 -5.24 3.46 23.27
N ALA A 124 -4.04 2.89 23.16
CA ALA A 124 -2.95 3.49 22.39
C ALA A 124 -3.23 3.47 20.87
N MET A 125 -3.97 2.49 20.38
CA MET A 125 -4.32 2.36 18.96
C MET A 125 -5.38 3.38 18.50
N GLY A 126 -6.26 3.83 19.41
CA GLY A 126 -7.38 4.70 19.10
C GLY A 126 -6.99 6.01 18.40
N PRO A 127 -6.05 6.80 18.92
CA PRO A 127 -5.57 8.03 18.29
C PRO A 127 -5.02 7.81 16.87
N SER A 128 -4.25 6.75 16.67
CA SER A 128 -3.66 6.40 15.38
C SER A 128 -4.72 6.06 14.34
N LEU A 129 -5.75 5.30 14.72
CA LEU A 129 -6.89 4.98 13.85
C LEU A 129 -7.69 6.23 13.49
N LEU A 130 -7.97 7.11 14.44
CA LEU A 130 -8.68 8.37 14.18
C LEU A 130 -7.87 9.27 13.26
N TYR A 131 -6.55 9.34 13.45
CA TYR A 131 -5.66 10.08 12.60
C TYR A 131 -5.66 9.52 11.16
N MET A 132 -5.54 8.20 11.00
CA MET A 132 -5.58 7.52 9.71
C MET A 132 -6.89 7.83 8.97
N VAL A 133 -8.03 7.72 9.63
CA VAL A 133 -9.35 8.03 9.04
C VAL A 133 -9.43 9.50 8.66
N GLY A 134 -8.99 10.41 9.53
CA GLY A 134 -8.99 11.85 9.29
C GLY A 134 -8.13 12.24 8.08
N VAL A 135 -6.92 11.72 7.98
CA VAL A 135 -6.03 11.94 6.84
C VAL A 135 -6.62 11.36 5.55
N SER A 136 -7.20 10.16 5.62
CA SER A 136 -7.85 9.54 4.46
C SER A 136 -9.00 10.39 3.93
N ILE A 137 -9.85 10.90 4.82
CA ILE A 137 -10.95 11.81 4.44
C ILE A 137 -10.40 13.13 3.85
N ALA A 138 -9.36 13.70 4.45
CA ALA A 138 -8.74 14.93 3.96
C ALA A 138 -8.16 14.76 2.55
N VAL A 139 -7.43 13.67 2.31
CA VAL A 139 -6.83 13.36 1.00
C VAL A 139 -7.92 13.09 -0.04
N LEU A 140 -8.94 12.28 0.28
CA LEU A 140 -10.06 12.03 -0.61
C LEU A 140 -10.85 13.31 -0.92
N GLY A 141 -11.08 14.16 0.08
CA GLY A 141 -11.70 15.46 -0.10
C GLY A 141 -10.89 16.38 -1.02
N LEU A 142 -9.57 16.38 -0.88
CA LEU A 142 -8.67 17.15 -1.73
C LEU A 142 -8.70 16.65 -3.19
N PHE A 143 -8.72 15.33 -3.40
CA PHE A 143 -8.90 14.71 -4.71
C PHE A 143 -10.23 15.09 -5.35
N TYR A 144 -11.32 14.98 -4.58
CA TYR A 144 -12.65 15.30 -5.08
C TYR A 144 -12.78 16.77 -5.49
N TRP A 145 -12.25 17.68 -4.67
CA TRP A 145 -12.35 19.11 -4.92
C TRP A 145 -11.48 19.57 -6.09
N ARG A 146 -10.24 19.05 -6.18
CA ARG A 146 -9.28 19.47 -7.21
C ARG A 146 -9.32 18.63 -8.49
N ARG A 147 -10.07 17.53 -8.48
CA ARG A 147 -10.13 16.56 -9.58
C ARG A 147 -8.74 16.02 -10.00
N GLY A 148 -7.80 15.97 -9.06
CA GLY A 148 -6.43 15.52 -9.26
C GLY A 148 -5.50 16.02 -8.17
N ILE A 149 -4.23 15.63 -8.22
CA ILE A 149 -3.18 16.12 -7.32
C ILE A 149 -2.17 16.94 -8.11
N ASP A 150 -2.16 18.24 -7.90
CA ASP A 150 -1.12 19.15 -8.34
C ASP A 150 0.06 19.14 -7.34
N ARG A 151 1.18 19.78 -7.70
CA ARG A 151 2.38 19.84 -6.83
C ARG A 151 2.10 20.43 -5.45
N ARG A 152 1.17 21.39 -5.34
CA ARG A 152 0.81 22.01 -4.04
C ARG A 152 0.02 21.03 -3.19
N ALA A 153 -0.94 20.33 -3.77
CA ALA A 153 -1.68 19.28 -3.09
C ALA A 153 -0.77 18.13 -2.65
N ALA A 154 0.20 17.73 -3.48
CA ALA A 154 1.19 16.71 -3.13
C ALA A 154 2.03 17.13 -1.90
N VAL A 155 2.49 18.38 -1.83
CA VAL A 155 3.20 18.89 -0.65
C VAL A 155 2.32 18.85 0.60
N VAL A 156 1.03 19.22 0.49
CA VAL A 156 0.10 19.13 1.62
C VAL A 156 -0.06 17.67 2.08
N CYS A 157 -0.21 16.72 1.16
CA CYS A 157 -0.29 15.28 1.50
C CYS A 157 0.98 14.80 2.22
N LEU A 158 2.17 15.20 1.75
CA LEU A 158 3.43 14.85 2.41
C LEU A 158 3.55 15.48 3.81
N LEU A 159 3.10 16.73 3.98
CA LEU A 159 3.08 17.37 5.29
C LEU A 159 2.08 16.70 6.24
N LEU A 160 0.96 16.20 5.74
CA LEU A 160 0.01 15.42 6.53
C LEU A 160 0.57 14.05 6.96
N TYR A 161 1.64 13.57 6.36
CA TYR A 161 2.29 12.33 6.78
C TYR A 161 3.20 12.52 8.00
N LEU A 162 3.79 13.71 8.19
CA LEU A 162 4.74 13.97 9.27
C LEU A 162 4.18 13.71 10.68
N PRO A 163 2.94 14.12 11.03
CA PRO A 163 2.39 13.85 12.35
C PRO A 163 2.21 12.36 12.67
N THR A 164 2.23 11.47 11.68
CA THR A 164 2.18 10.02 11.91
C THR A 164 3.27 9.57 12.90
N PHE A 165 4.47 10.17 12.83
CA PHE A 165 5.58 9.86 13.73
C PHE A 165 5.40 10.39 15.17
N LEU A 166 4.39 11.22 15.41
CA LEU A 166 4.10 11.82 16.72
C LEU A 166 2.84 11.21 17.35
N VAL A 167 1.93 10.68 16.54
CA VAL A 167 0.62 10.17 16.98
C VAL A 167 0.67 8.67 17.23
N VAL A 168 1.60 8.00 16.60
CA VAL A 168 1.87 6.55 16.76
C VAL A 168 2.99 6.31 17.83
#